data_81042b7b0d3c7a97a4c9e208cb8f605a
#
_entry.id   81042b7b0d3c7a97a4c9e208cb8f605a
#
_cell.length_a   1.000
_cell.length_b   1.000
_cell.length_c   1.000
_cell.angle_alpha   90.00
_cell.angle_beta   90.00
_cell.angle_gamma   90.00
#
_symmetry.space_group_name_H-M   'P 1'
#
loop_
_entity.id
_entity.type
_entity.pdbx_description
1 polymer ?
#
loop_
_entity_poly.entity_id
_entity_poly.type
_entity_poly.pdbx_seq_one_letter_code
_entity_poly.pdbx_strand_id
1 'polypeptide(L)'
;MVESCLEEWNIEGIFTLTMDNASSNDVAISYLKESTNMWKGIVLGNEFVHVRCCAYILNLIMTDGLKHHNKSIDRVRHAIRYVKASPNRLQTFKRCVEKVKIESKAILCLDVATRWNSTYKMLENAEKFEHAFKRMEYEDLEYILHFQDGDYDRRSPNEDGWET
;
A
#
# COMPACT_ATOMS: atom_id res chain seq x y z
N MET A 1 -28.50 -6.46 -6.13
CA MET A 1 -27.91 -5.61 -5.07
C MET A 1 -27.76 -4.15 -5.51
N VAL A 2 -27.07 -3.80 -6.61
CA VAL A 2 -27.01 -2.40 -7.09
C VAL A 2 -28.39 -1.91 -7.52
N GLU A 3 -29.11 -2.68 -8.31
CA GLU A 3 -30.49 -2.39 -8.73
C GLU A 3 -31.43 -2.16 -7.54
N SER A 4 -31.38 -3.05 -6.55
CA SER A 4 -32.19 -2.92 -5.35
C SER A 4 -31.89 -1.64 -4.57
N CYS A 5 -30.62 -1.20 -4.53
CA CYS A 5 -30.25 0.08 -3.92
C CYS A 5 -30.78 1.27 -4.73
N LEU A 6 -30.75 1.20 -6.06
CA LEU A 6 -31.28 2.25 -6.93
C LEU A 6 -32.78 2.41 -6.76
N GLU A 7 -33.51 1.29 -6.68
CA GLU A 7 -34.94 1.26 -6.41
C GLU A 7 -35.26 1.83 -5.01
N GLU A 8 -34.55 1.36 -3.97
CA GLU A 8 -34.73 1.82 -2.61
C GLU A 8 -34.48 3.33 -2.45
N TRP A 9 -33.51 3.84 -3.18
CA TRP A 9 -33.15 5.27 -3.16
C TRP A 9 -33.93 6.11 -4.16
N ASN A 10 -34.88 5.49 -4.88
CA ASN A 10 -35.68 6.12 -5.93
C ASN A 10 -34.83 6.86 -6.99
N ILE A 11 -33.72 6.21 -7.40
CA ILE A 11 -32.83 6.72 -8.44
C ILE A 11 -33.28 6.15 -9.77
N GLU A 12 -33.87 6.99 -10.61
CA GLU A 12 -34.47 6.59 -11.90
C GLU A 12 -33.46 6.44 -13.05
N GLY A 13 -32.23 6.89 -12.85
CA GLY A 13 -31.21 6.80 -13.92
C GLY A 13 -29.77 6.86 -13.43
N ILE A 14 -28.90 6.21 -14.19
CA ILE A 14 -27.46 6.21 -13.95
C ILE A 14 -26.80 6.98 -15.07
N PHE A 15 -26.02 8.01 -14.74
CA PHE A 15 -25.19 8.71 -15.69
C PHE A 15 -23.87 7.98 -15.92
N THR A 16 -23.21 7.62 -14.83
CA THR A 16 -21.92 6.91 -14.87
C THR A 16 -21.70 6.07 -13.62
N LEU A 17 -20.91 5.02 -13.75
CA LEU A 17 -20.48 4.12 -12.69
C LEU A 17 -18.96 4.04 -12.70
N THR A 18 -18.32 4.43 -11.63
CA THR A 18 -16.87 4.30 -11.49
C THR A 18 -16.55 3.01 -10.76
N MET A 19 -15.82 2.11 -11.41
CA MET A 19 -15.35 0.85 -10.84
C MET A 19 -13.87 0.67 -11.13
N ASP A 20 -13.20 -0.20 -10.34
CA ASP A 20 -11.84 -0.60 -10.65
C ASP A 20 -11.78 -1.50 -11.90
N ASN A 21 -10.59 -1.69 -12.44
CA ASN A 21 -10.37 -2.46 -13.68
C ASN A 21 -10.18 -3.96 -13.42
N ALA A 22 -10.69 -4.51 -12.31
CA ALA A 22 -10.66 -5.94 -12.08
C ALA A 22 -11.57 -6.64 -13.11
N SER A 23 -11.09 -7.72 -13.70
CA SER A 23 -11.84 -8.48 -14.72
C SER A 23 -13.20 -9.00 -14.23
N SER A 24 -13.33 -9.22 -12.93
CA SER A 24 -14.61 -9.57 -12.31
C SER A 24 -15.68 -8.48 -12.47
N ASN A 25 -15.27 -7.23 -12.61
CA ASN A 25 -16.18 -6.10 -12.77
C ASN A 25 -16.72 -5.96 -14.20
N ASP A 26 -16.01 -6.49 -15.21
CA ASP A 26 -16.45 -6.43 -16.61
C ASP A 26 -17.80 -7.13 -16.79
N VAL A 27 -18.00 -8.27 -16.12
CA VAL A 27 -19.26 -9.01 -16.16
C VAL A 27 -20.38 -8.22 -15.47
N ALA A 28 -20.08 -7.61 -14.33
CA ALA A 28 -21.05 -6.79 -13.61
C ALA A 28 -21.46 -5.55 -14.40
N ILE A 29 -20.51 -4.91 -15.09
CA ILE A 29 -20.74 -3.75 -15.97
C ILE A 29 -21.61 -4.15 -17.14
N SER A 30 -21.30 -5.27 -17.80
CA SER A 30 -22.10 -5.78 -18.94
C SER A 30 -23.53 -6.07 -18.52
N TYR A 31 -23.71 -6.75 -17.39
CA TYR A 31 -25.03 -7.02 -16.83
C TYR A 31 -25.79 -5.72 -16.51
N LEU A 32 -25.16 -4.76 -15.86
CA LEU A 32 -25.79 -3.48 -15.53
C LEU A 32 -26.17 -2.72 -16.81
N LYS A 33 -25.34 -2.73 -17.85
CA LYS A 33 -25.66 -2.10 -19.15
C LYS A 33 -26.91 -2.74 -19.79
N GLU A 34 -27.04 -4.04 -19.73
CA GLU A 34 -28.20 -4.76 -20.28
C GLU A 34 -29.45 -4.46 -19.47
N SER A 35 -29.35 -4.56 -18.14
CA SER A 35 -30.46 -4.30 -17.23
C SER A 35 -30.97 -2.87 -17.32
N THR A 36 -30.06 -1.91 -17.32
CA THR A 36 -30.41 -0.47 -17.36
C THR A 36 -30.92 -0.02 -18.73
N ASN A 37 -30.62 -0.72 -19.83
CA ASN A 37 -31.27 -0.46 -21.13
C ASN A 37 -32.79 -0.65 -21.08
N MET A 38 -33.27 -1.55 -20.22
CA MET A 38 -34.70 -1.78 -20.02
C MET A 38 -35.38 -0.65 -19.25
N TRP A 39 -34.66 0.09 -18.44
CA TRP A 39 -35.22 1.11 -17.54
C TRP A 39 -35.41 2.49 -18.18
N LYS A 40 -35.04 2.70 -19.43
CA LYS A 40 -35.04 4.04 -20.10
C LYS A 40 -34.30 5.14 -19.33
N GLY A 41 -33.57 4.80 -18.29
CA GLY A 41 -32.90 5.71 -17.36
C GLY A 41 -31.44 5.99 -17.70
N ILE A 42 -30.96 5.57 -18.88
CA ILE A 42 -29.58 5.78 -19.23
C ILE A 42 -29.43 7.02 -20.10
N VAL A 43 -28.59 7.90 -19.61
CA VAL A 43 -28.19 9.10 -20.32
C VAL A 43 -27.17 8.71 -21.40
N LEU A 44 -27.36 9.17 -22.63
CA LEU A 44 -26.43 8.97 -23.76
C LEU A 44 -26.19 7.50 -24.18
N GLY A 45 -27.21 6.64 -24.07
CA GLY A 45 -27.18 5.32 -24.75
C GLY A 45 -26.08 4.37 -24.30
N ASN A 46 -25.76 4.34 -23.02
CA ASN A 46 -24.74 3.48 -22.41
C ASN A 46 -23.26 3.80 -22.71
N GLU A 47 -22.97 4.82 -23.51
CA GLU A 47 -21.59 5.10 -23.93
C GLU A 47 -20.68 5.43 -22.76
N PHE A 48 -21.19 6.16 -21.77
CA PHE A 48 -20.41 6.65 -20.62
C PHE A 48 -20.78 6.01 -19.29
N VAL A 49 -21.47 4.88 -19.29
CA VAL A 49 -21.89 4.22 -18.05
C VAL A 49 -20.70 3.75 -17.22
N HIS A 50 -19.61 3.30 -17.85
CA HIS A 50 -18.44 2.85 -17.15
C HIS A 50 -17.27 3.84 -17.27
N VAL A 51 -16.89 4.44 -16.16
CA VAL A 51 -15.66 5.21 -16.02
C VAL A 51 -14.65 4.42 -15.20
N ARG A 52 -13.48 4.18 -15.77
CA ARG A 52 -12.40 3.47 -15.09
C ARG A 52 -11.88 4.26 -13.90
N CYS A 53 -11.68 3.60 -12.76
CA CYS A 53 -11.16 4.24 -11.55
C CYS A 53 -9.73 4.74 -11.78
N CYS A 54 -9.54 6.06 -11.81
CA CYS A 54 -8.21 6.68 -11.99
C CYS A 54 -7.26 6.27 -10.85
N ALA A 55 -7.76 6.14 -9.60
CA ALA A 55 -6.94 5.73 -8.47
C ALA A 55 -6.37 4.32 -8.66
N TYR A 56 -7.14 3.41 -9.26
CA TYR A 56 -6.66 2.07 -9.58
C TYR A 56 -5.59 2.11 -10.70
N ILE A 57 -5.82 2.89 -11.75
CA ILE A 57 -4.85 3.04 -12.84
C ILE A 57 -3.54 3.64 -12.30
N LEU A 58 -3.63 4.67 -11.48
CA LEU A 58 -2.47 5.29 -10.84
C LEU A 58 -1.71 4.29 -9.96
N ASN A 59 -2.44 3.47 -9.19
CA ASN A 59 -1.83 2.41 -8.38
C ASN A 59 -1.06 1.39 -9.23
N LEU A 60 -1.59 1.01 -10.38
CA LEU A 60 -0.88 0.10 -11.30
C LEU A 60 0.40 0.73 -11.85
N ILE A 61 0.34 2.00 -12.29
CA ILE A 61 1.51 2.74 -12.80
C ILE A 61 2.59 2.84 -11.71
N MET A 62 2.21 3.22 -10.49
CA MET A 62 3.14 3.34 -9.38
C MET A 62 3.74 1.99 -8.99
N THR A 63 2.95 0.93 -8.97
CA THR A 63 3.42 -0.43 -8.69
C THR A 63 4.42 -0.89 -9.75
N ASP A 64 4.15 -0.58 -11.02
CA ASP A 64 5.07 -0.91 -12.12
C ASP A 64 6.38 -0.12 -12.02
N GLY A 65 6.30 1.19 -11.75
CA GLY A 65 7.48 2.04 -11.55
C GLY A 65 8.35 1.61 -10.37
N LEU A 66 7.73 1.14 -9.29
CA LEU A 66 8.44 0.68 -8.09
C LEU A 66 9.09 -0.71 -8.24
N LYS A 67 8.83 -1.45 -9.30
CA LYS A 67 9.39 -2.81 -9.49
C LYS A 67 10.92 -2.86 -9.40
N HIS A 68 11.60 -1.83 -9.89
CA HIS A 68 13.05 -1.75 -9.84
C HIS A 68 13.61 -1.54 -8.42
N HIS A 69 12.79 -0.98 -7.53
CA HIS A 69 13.14 -0.67 -6.13
C HIS A 69 12.55 -1.67 -5.12
N ASN A 70 11.85 -2.72 -5.59
CA ASN A 70 11.17 -3.67 -4.72
C ASN A 70 12.08 -4.25 -3.63
N LYS A 71 13.33 -4.55 -3.96
CA LYS A 71 14.30 -5.12 -3.00
C LYS A 71 14.58 -4.18 -1.84
N SER A 72 14.80 -2.89 -2.13
CA SER A 72 15.03 -1.87 -1.09
C SER A 72 13.78 -1.67 -0.24
N ILE A 73 12.62 -1.59 -0.86
CA ILE A 73 11.33 -1.47 -0.18
C ILE A 73 11.07 -2.69 0.72
N ASP A 74 11.37 -3.90 0.24
CA ASP A 74 11.18 -5.13 1.02
C ASP A 74 12.13 -5.21 2.21
N ARG A 75 13.36 -4.74 2.08
CA ARG A 75 14.32 -4.66 3.19
C ARG A 75 13.78 -3.74 4.30
N VAL A 76 13.32 -2.54 3.96
CA VAL A 76 12.70 -1.61 4.90
C VAL A 76 11.47 -2.24 5.55
N ARG A 77 10.62 -2.89 4.78
CA ARG A 77 9.43 -3.58 5.26
C ARG A 77 9.77 -4.69 6.25
N HIS A 78 10.80 -5.50 5.96
CA HIS A 78 11.27 -6.55 6.85
C HIS A 78 11.85 -5.99 8.15
N ALA A 79 12.64 -4.92 8.09
CA ALA A 79 13.18 -4.25 9.28
C ALA A 79 12.04 -3.74 10.20
N ILE A 80 11.02 -3.10 9.62
CA ILE A 80 9.86 -2.65 10.39
C ILE A 80 9.08 -3.84 10.98
N ARG A 81 8.90 -4.93 10.22
CA ARG A 81 8.25 -6.14 10.74
C ARG A 81 9.00 -6.74 11.92
N TYR A 82 10.33 -6.81 11.83
CA TYR A 82 11.16 -7.28 12.92
C TYR A 82 10.93 -6.48 14.20
N VAL A 83 11.02 -5.16 14.10
CA VAL A 83 10.81 -4.26 15.25
C VAL A 83 9.41 -4.42 15.85
N LYS A 84 8.40 -4.56 15.02
CA LYS A 84 6.99 -4.67 15.46
C LYS A 84 6.58 -6.07 15.90
N ALA A 85 7.40 -7.08 15.66
CA ALA A 85 7.06 -8.47 15.95
C ALA A 85 7.00 -8.77 17.48
N SER A 86 7.69 -7.99 18.32
CA SER A 86 7.62 -8.18 19.77
C SER A 86 7.78 -6.86 20.54
N PRO A 87 7.16 -6.75 21.72
CA PRO A 87 7.33 -5.58 22.61
C PRO A 87 8.80 -5.31 22.96
N ASN A 88 9.60 -6.35 23.20
CA ASN A 88 11.01 -6.23 23.53
C ASN A 88 11.83 -5.62 22.39
N ARG A 89 11.60 -6.07 21.15
CA ARG A 89 12.27 -5.53 19.95
C ARG A 89 11.88 -4.06 19.74
N LEU A 90 10.61 -3.73 19.90
CA LEU A 90 10.15 -2.35 19.83
C LEU A 90 10.80 -1.47 20.91
N GLN A 91 10.98 -1.99 22.13
CA GLN A 91 11.65 -1.26 23.21
C GLN A 91 13.14 -1.08 22.92
N THR A 92 13.82 -2.08 22.39
CA THR A 92 15.22 -1.96 21.93
C THR A 92 15.35 -0.91 20.84
N PHE A 93 14.46 -0.92 19.85
CA PHE A 93 14.42 0.10 18.82
C PHE A 93 14.23 1.52 19.40
N LYS A 94 13.29 1.71 20.31
CA LYS A 94 13.08 3.00 20.99
C LYS A 94 14.33 3.49 21.73
N ARG A 95 15.06 2.59 22.39
CA ARG A 95 16.36 2.93 23.00
C ARG A 95 17.39 3.39 21.97
N CYS A 96 17.42 2.77 20.78
CA CYS A 96 18.28 3.22 19.68
C CYS A 96 17.87 4.62 19.20
N VAL A 97 16.57 4.88 19.04
CA VAL A 97 16.04 6.21 18.68
C VAL A 97 16.47 7.29 19.67
N GLU A 98 16.35 7.01 20.97
CA GLU A 98 16.78 7.92 22.04
C GLU A 98 18.29 8.19 22.00
N LYS A 99 19.10 7.14 21.81
CA LYS A 99 20.57 7.26 21.74
C LYS A 99 21.05 8.09 20.55
N VAL A 100 20.36 8.00 19.40
CA VAL A 100 20.70 8.81 18.22
C VAL A 100 19.97 10.16 18.21
N LYS A 101 19.22 10.47 19.26
CA LYS A 101 18.52 11.75 19.47
C LYS A 101 17.59 12.15 18.32
N ILE A 102 16.84 11.20 17.79
CA ILE A 102 15.84 11.48 16.78
C ILE A 102 14.61 12.12 17.44
N GLU A 103 14.36 13.39 17.15
CA GLU A 103 13.19 14.15 17.61
C GLU A 103 12.01 14.00 16.64
N SER A 104 11.59 12.79 16.33
CA SER A 104 10.47 12.54 15.43
C SER A 104 9.28 11.98 16.18
N LYS A 105 8.09 12.54 15.93
CA LYS A 105 6.80 11.98 16.38
C LYS A 105 6.23 10.94 15.42
N ALA A 106 6.95 10.61 14.34
CA ALA A 106 6.53 9.61 13.38
C ALA A 106 6.42 8.24 14.05
N ILE A 107 5.53 7.42 13.55
CA ILE A 107 5.34 6.04 14.03
C ILE A 107 5.67 5.11 12.88
N LEU A 108 6.51 4.10 13.15
CA LEU A 108 6.74 3.05 12.18
C LEU A 108 5.42 2.36 11.83
N CYS A 109 5.05 2.38 10.57
CA CYS A 109 3.89 1.69 10.04
C CYS A 109 4.31 0.72 8.94
N LEU A 110 3.57 -0.36 8.80
CA LEU A 110 3.67 -1.24 7.64
C LEU A 110 2.74 -0.72 6.56
N ASP A 111 3.10 -1.00 5.34
CA ASP A 111 2.26 -0.71 4.20
C ASP A 111 1.19 -1.78 3.96
N VAL A 112 0.24 -1.42 3.12
CA VAL A 112 -0.72 -2.32 2.49
C VAL A 112 -0.27 -2.46 1.04
N ALA A 113 0.24 -3.62 0.67
CA ALA A 113 0.89 -3.86 -0.62
C ALA A 113 0.04 -3.47 -1.85
N THR A 114 -1.28 -3.44 -1.70
CA THR A 114 -2.23 -3.03 -2.74
C THR A 114 -2.44 -1.52 -2.83
N ARG A 115 -1.76 -0.71 -1.98
CA ARG A 115 -1.95 0.74 -1.90
C ARG A 115 -0.61 1.46 -1.89
N TRP A 116 -0.16 1.95 -3.04
CA TRP A 116 1.11 2.67 -3.19
C TRP A 116 1.30 3.81 -2.19
N ASN A 117 0.24 4.55 -1.85
CA ASN A 117 0.31 5.63 -0.87
C ASN A 117 0.70 5.14 0.53
N SER A 118 0.35 3.90 0.90
CA SER A 118 0.78 3.31 2.18
C SER A 118 2.25 2.91 2.15
N THR A 119 2.77 2.46 1.00
CA THR A 119 4.19 2.18 0.79
C THR A 119 5.01 3.46 0.90
N TYR A 120 4.57 4.54 0.25
CA TYR A 120 5.19 5.86 0.40
C TYR A 120 5.26 6.30 1.87
N LYS A 121 4.14 6.24 2.60
CA LYS A 121 4.11 6.61 4.02
C LYS A 121 4.97 5.72 4.91
N MET A 122 5.06 4.44 4.59
CA MET A 122 5.96 3.52 5.28
C MET A 122 7.41 3.96 5.10
N LEU A 123 7.84 4.23 3.87
CA LEU A 123 9.20 4.67 3.54
C LEU A 123 9.51 6.04 4.16
N GLU A 124 8.65 7.03 3.96
CA GLU A 124 8.78 8.37 4.54
C GLU A 124 8.96 8.35 6.07
N ASN A 125 8.22 7.48 6.76
CA ASN A 125 8.37 7.33 8.20
C ASN A 125 9.63 6.54 8.58
N ALA A 126 10.01 5.53 7.81
CA ALA A 126 11.19 4.73 8.07
C ALA A 126 12.49 5.53 7.88
N GLU A 127 12.54 6.39 6.87
CA GLU A 127 13.67 7.30 6.59
C GLU A 127 14.02 8.15 7.83
N LYS A 128 13.02 8.67 8.52
CA LYS A 128 13.22 9.45 9.76
C LYS A 128 13.95 8.68 10.86
N PHE A 129 13.94 7.36 10.78
CA PHE A 129 14.55 6.44 11.75
C PHE A 129 15.75 5.66 11.19
N GLU A 130 16.26 6.03 10.02
CA GLU A 130 17.40 5.38 9.39
C GLU A 130 18.57 5.17 10.36
N HIS A 131 18.99 6.23 11.07
CA HIS A 131 20.09 6.15 12.04
C HIS A 131 19.79 5.21 13.23
N ALA A 132 18.52 5.06 13.61
CA ALA A 132 18.14 4.12 14.65
C ALA A 132 18.22 2.67 14.15
N PHE A 133 17.85 2.40 12.91
CA PHE A 133 18.05 1.08 12.29
C PHE A 133 19.53 0.75 12.14
N LYS A 134 20.35 1.69 11.64
CA LYS A 134 21.80 1.53 11.60
C LYS A 134 22.38 1.23 12.99
N ARG A 135 21.87 1.89 14.03
CA ARG A 135 22.29 1.63 15.41
C ARG A 135 21.93 0.24 15.89
N MET A 136 20.75 -0.28 15.51
CA MET A 136 20.35 -1.66 15.86
C MET A 136 21.30 -2.70 15.25
N GLU A 137 21.83 -2.47 14.06
CA GLU A 137 22.82 -3.35 13.43
C GLU A 137 24.12 -3.51 14.22
N TYR A 138 24.43 -2.55 15.10
CA TYR A 138 25.62 -2.61 15.97
C TYR A 138 25.31 -3.12 17.36
N GLU A 139 24.09 -2.90 17.89
CA GLU A 139 23.78 -3.13 19.29
C GLU A 139 22.90 -4.35 19.55
N ASP A 140 22.14 -4.80 18.55
CA ASP A 140 21.18 -5.90 18.69
C ASP A 140 21.65 -7.14 17.93
N LEU A 141 22.24 -8.08 18.66
CA LEU A 141 22.72 -9.34 18.09
C LEU A 141 21.60 -10.16 17.45
N GLU A 142 20.38 -10.13 18.02
CA GLU A 142 19.23 -10.84 17.46
C GLU A 142 18.82 -10.22 16.10
N TYR A 143 18.91 -8.90 15.98
CA TYR A 143 18.67 -8.20 14.71
C TYR A 143 19.69 -8.64 13.64
N ILE A 144 20.98 -8.63 14.00
CA ILE A 144 22.06 -9.05 13.10
C ILE A 144 21.84 -10.48 12.62
N LEU A 145 21.63 -11.41 13.55
CA LEU A 145 21.41 -12.83 13.23
C LEU A 145 20.16 -13.05 12.38
N HIS A 146 19.07 -12.33 12.67
CA HIS A 146 17.83 -12.45 11.91
C HIS A 146 18.00 -12.08 10.42
N PHE A 147 18.89 -11.16 10.10
CA PHE A 147 19.14 -10.70 8.74
C PHE A 147 20.37 -11.34 8.10
N GLN A 148 21.25 -12.03 8.87
CA GLN A 148 22.38 -12.80 8.34
C GLN A 148 21.98 -14.17 7.80
N ASP A 149 21.05 -14.86 8.46
CA ASP A 149 20.56 -16.18 8.06
C ASP A 149 19.52 -16.14 6.92
N GLY A 150 19.11 -14.95 6.50
CA GLY A 150 18.11 -14.76 5.45
C GLY A 150 18.69 -14.75 4.04
N ASP A 151 17.86 -15.14 3.09
CA ASP A 151 18.07 -14.96 1.65
C ASP A 151 18.55 -13.53 1.33
N TYR A 152 19.37 -13.35 0.29
CA TYR A 152 19.96 -12.04 -0.08
C TYR A 152 18.95 -10.87 -0.09
N ASP A 153 17.68 -11.18 -0.36
CA ASP A 153 16.59 -10.22 -0.41
C ASP A 153 16.05 -9.80 1.00
N ARG A 154 16.47 -10.47 2.09
CA ARG A 154 16.04 -10.19 3.46
C ARG A 154 17.07 -9.48 4.33
N ARG A 155 18.10 -8.91 3.73
CA ARG A 155 19.10 -8.16 4.48
C ARG A 155 18.49 -6.88 5.08
N SER A 156 19.13 -6.39 6.14
CA SER A 156 18.85 -5.05 6.67
C SER A 156 19.01 -3.98 5.57
N PRO A 157 18.26 -2.89 5.62
CA PRO A 157 18.44 -1.77 4.70
C PRO A 157 19.87 -1.24 4.82
N ASN A 158 20.67 -1.42 3.76
CA ASN A 158 22.02 -0.85 3.65
C ASN A 158 21.94 0.61 3.16
N GLU A 159 23.09 1.26 3.00
CA GLU A 159 23.15 2.66 2.52
C GLU A 159 22.42 2.84 1.18
N ASP A 160 22.60 1.92 0.22
CA ASP A 160 21.89 1.95 -1.06
C ASP A 160 20.37 1.75 -0.91
N GLY A 161 19.92 1.16 0.17
CA GLY A 161 18.49 0.91 0.45
C GLY A 161 17.74 2.11 1.05
N TRP A 162 18.47 3.13 1.51
CA TRP A 162 17.91 4.35 2.05
C TRP A 162 17.95 5.52 1.04
N GLU A 163 18.75 5.41 -0.03
CA GLU A 163 18.90 6.43 -1.07
C GLU A 163 17.87 6.32 -2.21
N THR A 164 16.65 5.87 -1.95
CA THR A 164 15.59 5.72 -2.98
C THR A 164 14.62 6.87 -3.02
#